data_b121e02da85942eb42afb2b8ca17be05
#
_entry.id   b121e02da85942eb42afb2b8ca17be05
#
_cell.length_a   1.000
_cell.length_b   1.000
_cell.length_c   1.000
_cell.angle_alpha   90.00
_cell.angle_beta   90.00
_cell.angle_gamma   90.00
#
_symmetry.space_group_name_H-M   'P 1'
#
loop_
_entity.id
_entity.type
_entity.pdbx_description
1 polymer ?
#
loop_
_entity_poly.entity_id
_entity_poly.type
_entity_poly.pdbx_seq_one_letter_code
_entity_poly.pdbx_strand_id
1 'polypeptide(L)'
;MEKQFNFYLQQVIEEIKRKYKPEKIILFGSVASKEVRKWSDADLVIIKKTKKKFCDRIEEVSSLVEHNIPLDFLIYTPDEFREMSSWNYFIQKEILAKGKTLYES
;
A
#
# COMPACT_ATOMS: atom_id res chain seq x y z
N MET A 1 -6.60 -4.70 20.22
CA MET A 1 -5.97 -5.22 18.99
C MET A 1 -5.96 -4.19 17.87
N GLU A 2 -7.08 -3.55 17.67
CA GLU A 2 -7.19 -2.53 16.63
C GLU A 2 -6.21 -1.38 16.81
N LYS A 3 -6.04 -0.90 18.03
CA LYS A 3 -5.10 0.18 18.33
C LYS A 3 -3.65 -0.21 18.08
N GLN A 4 -3.28 -1.44 18.44
CA GLN A 4 -1.93 -1.94 18.20
C GLN A 4 -1.66 -2.07 16.71
N PHE A 5 -2.62 -2.60 15.98
CA PHE A 5 -2.50 -2.76 14.53
C PHE A 5 -2.29 -1.40 13.87
N ASN A 6 -3.09 -0.41 14.25
CA ASN A 6 -2.97 0.93 13.70
C ASN A 6 -1.63 1.57 14.04
N PHE A 7 -1.13 1.33 15.24
CA PHE A 7 0.16 1.84 15.65
C PHE A 7 1.30 1.28 14.78
N TYR A 8 1.31 -0.03 14.60
CA TYR A 8 2.34 -0.66 13.76
C TYR A 8 2.21 -0.25 12.30
N LEU A 9 0.99 -0.13 11.81
CA LEU A 9 0.76 0.32 10.45
C LEU A 9 1.29 1.74 10.24
N GLN A 10 1.05 2.63 11.19
CA GLN A 10 1.57 3.99 11.11
C GLN A 10 3.09 4.01 11.08
N GLN A 11 3.74 3.17 11.86
CA GLN A 11 5.19 3.08 11.86
C GLN A 11 5.72 2.63 10.51
N VAL A 12 5.07 1.62 9.91
CA VAL A 12 5.47 1.13 8.59
C VAL A 12 5.30 2.23 7.54
N ILE A 13 4.17 2.94 7.57
CA ILE A 13 3.91 4.03 6.64
C ILE A 13 4.99 5.11 6.75
N GLU A 14 5.36 5.49 7.98
CA GLU A 14 6.41 6.49 8.17
C GLU A 14 7.76 6.02 7.64
N GLU A 15 8.08 4.74 7.82
CA GLU A 15 9.31 4.19 7.28
C GLU A 15 9.33 4.18 5.76
N ILE A 16 8.21 3.79 5.14
CA ILE A 16 8.11 3.77 3.69
C ILE A 16 8.27 5.19 3.14
N LYS A 17 7.59 6.16 3.76
CA LYS A 17 7.71 7.57 3.35
C LYS A 17 9.16 8.05 3.40
N ARG A 18 9.85 7.73 4.47
CA ARG A 18 11.21 8.22 4.68
C ARG A 18 12.23 7.49 3.83
N LYS A 19 12.13 6.17 3.75
CA LYS A 19 13.16 5.35 3.11
C LYS A 19 12.92 5.12 1.63
N TYR A 20 11.68 4.95 1.23
CA TYR A 20 11.34 4.65 -0.16
C TYR A 20 10.93 5.89 -0.94
N LYS A 21 10.42 6.90 -0.27
CA LYS A 21 10.02 8.18 -0.84
C LYS A 21 9.02 8.02 -2.00
N PRO A 22 7.89 7.36 -1.76
CA PRO A 22 6.88 7.19 -2.80
C PRO A 22 6.11 8.48 -3.06
N GLU A 23 5.33 8.49 -4.14
CA GLU A 23 4.44 9.61 -4.42
C GLU A 23 3.11 9.46 -3.71
N LYS A 24 2.66 8.22 -3.47
CA LYS A 24 1.35 7.97 -2.86
C LYS A 24 1.31 6.61 -2.20
N ILE A 25 0.56 6.50 -1.12
CA ILE A 25 0.31 5.23 -0.43
C ILE A 25 -1.19 5.13 -0.18
N ILE A 26 -1.80 4.04 -0.64
CA ILE A 26 -3.23 3.80 -0.49
C ILE A 26 -3.44 2.49 0.25
N LEU A 27 -4.23 2.53 1.32
CA LEU A 27 -4.65 1.33 2.05
C LEU A 27 -5.95 0.81 1.43
N PHE A 28 -6.00 -0.48 1.16
CA PHE A 28 -7.21 -1.08 0.60
C PHE A 28 -7.47 -2.45 1.23
N GLY A 29 -8.54 -3.12 0.81
CA GLY A 29 -8.90 -4.42 1.32
C GLY A 29 -9.71 -4.34 2.62
N SER A 30 -9.75 -5.42 3.39
CA SER A 30 -10.59 -5.52 4.59
C SER A 30 -10.23 -4.50 5.66
N VAL A 31 -8.96 -4.17 5.80
CA VAL A 31 -8.53 -3.19 6.79
C VAL A 31 -9.07 -1.80 6.46
N ALA A 32 -9.04 -1.43 5.18
CA ALA A 32 -9.55 -0.13 4.74
C ALA A 32 -11.06 -0.02 4.91
N SER A 33 -11.79 -1.12 4.71
CA SER A 33 -13.25 -1.14 4.84
C SER A 33 -13.72 -1.29 6.29
N LYS A 34 -12.80 -1.44 7.21
CA LYS A 34 -13.08 -1.64 8.65
C LYS A 34 -13.83 -2.92 8.95
N GLU A 35 -13.73 -3.91 8.06
CA GLU A 35 -14.32 -5.23 8.27
C GLU A 35 -13.33 -6.20 8.89
N VAL A 36 -12.37 -5.69 9.63
CA VAL A 36 -11.33 -6.49 10.25
C VAL A 36 -11.92 -7.27 11.42
N ARG A 37 -11.84 -8.59 11.34
CA ARG A 37 -12.31 -9.47 12.42
C ARG A 37 -11.17 -10.02 13.24
N LYS A 38 -10.00 -10.17 12.66
CA LYS A 38 -8.78 -10.65 13.30
C LYS A 38 -7.61 -9.96 12.63
N TRP A 39 -6.44 -10.56 12.71
CA TRP A 39 -5.24 -10.07 12.06
C TRP A 39 -5.37 -10.26 10.56
N SER A 40 -6.08 -9.35 9.92
CA SER A 40 -6.13 -9.32 8.47
C SER A 40 -4.89 -8.64 7.94
N ASP A 41 -4.43 -9.09 6.78
CA ASP A 41 -3.31 -8.45 6.11
C ASP A 41 -3.70 -7.02 5.74
N ALA A 42 -2.78 -6.10 5.94
CA ALA A 42 -2.94 -4.76 5.41
C ALA A 42 -2.45 -4.78 3.97
N ASP A 43 -3.30 -4.31 3.06
CA ASP A 43 -2.99 -4.26 1.64
C ASP A 43 -2.69 -2.81 1.25
N LEU A 44 -1.48 -2.58 0.76
CA LEU A 44 -1.03 -1.25 0.40
C LEU A 44 -0.71 -1.16 -1.08
N VAL A 45 -1.21 -0.12 -1.73
CA VAL A 45 -0.75 0.28 -3.05
C VAL A 45 0.21 1.44 -2.86
N ILE A 46 1.40 1.30 -3.43
CA ILE A 46 2.43 2.32 -3.36
C ILE A 46 2.71 2.79 -4.78
N ILE A 47 2.63 4.10 -4.99
CA ILE A 47 2.92 4.69 -6.30
C ILE A 47 4.33 5.28 -6.23
N LYS A 48 5.20 4.81 -7.11
CA LYS A 48 6.61 5.18 -7.09
C LYS A 48 7.20 5.12 -8.49
N LYS A 49 7.91 6.17 -8.89
CA LYS A 49 8.67 6.14 -10.14
C LYS A 49 9.87 5.21 -9.95
N THR A 50 9.93 4.17 -10.76
CA THR A 50 11.01 3.19 -10.68
C THR A 50 11.16 2.48 -12.01
N LYS A 51 12.36 2.03 -12.30
CA LYS A 51 12.65 1.21 -13.49
C LYS A 51 12.72 -0.27 -13.15
N LYS A 52 12.56 -0.62 -11.88
CA LYS A 52 12.62 -2.02 -11.47
C LYS A 52 11.37 -2.77 -11.90
N LYS A 53 11.51 -4.07 -12.08
CA LYS A 53 10.39 -4.96 -12.40
C LYS A 53 9.46 -5.05 -11.19
N PHE A 54 8.21 -5.38 -11.45
CA PHE A 54 7.17 -5.41 -10.43
C PHE A 54 7.56 -6.21 -9.19
N CYS A 55 8.05 -7.43 -9.38
CA CYS A 55 8.43 -8.30 -8.25
C CYS A 55 9.62 -7.74 -7.47
N ASP A 56 10.55 -7.11 -8.15
CA ASP A 56 11.73 -6.53 -7.51
C ASP A 56 11.36 -5.32 -6.64
N ARG A 57 10.31 -4.60 -7.02
CA ARG A 57 9.82 -3.47 -6.23
C ARG A 57 9.31 -3.92 -4.87
N ILE A 58 8.57 -5.03 -4.85
CA ILE A 58 8.03 -5.58 -3.60
C ILE A 58 9.17 -6.01 -2.69
N GLU A 59 10.15 -6.69 -3.24
CA GLU A 59 11.32 -7.13 -2.48
C GLU A 59 12.09 -5.93 -1.91
N GLU A 60 12.25 -4.88 -2.70
CA GLU A 60 12.93 -3.67 -2.26
C GLU A 60 12.23 -3.05 -1.06
N VAL A 61 10.92 -2.84 -1.14
CA VAL A 61 10.17 -2.24 -0.04
C VAL A 61 10.22 -3.14 1.19
N SER A 62 10.04 -4.44 1.01
CA SER A 62 10.07 -5.38 2.13
C SER A 62 11.41 -5.36 2.86
N SER A 63 12.51 -5.12 2.15
CA SER A 63 13.83 -5.07 2.76
C SER A 63 14.12 -3.73 3.46
N LEU A 64 13.39 -2.68 3.09
CA LEU A 64 13.60 -1.35 3.67
C LEU A 64 12.88 -1.14 4.98
N VAL A 65 11.83 -1.90 5.25
CA VAL A 65 11.00 -1.69 6.43
C VAL A 65 10.92 -2.95 7.29
N GLU A 66 10.89 -2.73 8.60
CA GLU A 66 10.59 -3.79 9.54
C GLU A 66 9.12 -3.68 9.91
N HIS A 67 8.42 -4.81 9.92
CA HIS A 67 7.02 -4.79 10.27
C HIS A 67 6.64 -6.01 11.10
N ASN A 68 5.77 -5.78 12.07
CA ASN A 68 5.29 -6.79 12.99
C ASN A 68 3.86 -7.23 12.68
N ILE A 69 3.35 -6.82 11.52
CA ILE A 69 2.01 -7.18 11.07
C ILE A 69 2.11 -7.69 9.63
N PRO A 70 1.18 -8.56 9.21
CA PRO A 70 1.15 -9.00 7.82
C PRO A 70 0.87 -7.84 6.88
N LEU A 71 1.67 -7.69 5.84
CA LEU A 71 1.53 -6.62 4.86
C LEU A 71 1.71 -7.17 3.46
N ASP A 72 0.82 -6.76 2.57
CA ASP A 72 0.96 -7.02 1.15
C ASP A 72 1.15 -5.70 0.42
N PHE A 73 2.12 -5.67 -0.48
CA PHE A 73 2.44 -4.47 -1.23
C PHE A 73 2.19 -4.68 -2.72
N LEU A 74 1.51 -3.73 -3.34
CA LEU A 74 1.43 -3.61 -4.79
C LEU A 74 2.05 -2.27 -5.16
N ILE A 75 3.10 -2.29 -5.96
CA ILE A 75 3.85 -1.09 -6.26
C ILE A 75 3.78 -0.81 -7.75
N TYR A 76 3.16 0.31 -8.10
CA TYR A 76 2.97 0.73 -9.49
C TYR A 76 3.68 2.06 -9.73
N THR A 77 4.13 2.26 -10.96
CA THR A 77 4.57 3.60 -11.36
C THR A 77 3.34 4.47 -11.59
N PRO A 78 3.49 5.81 -11.55
CA PRO A 78 2.37 6.69 -11.85
C PRO A 78 1.73 6.41 -13.20
N ASP A 79 2.54 6.11 -14.21
CA ASP A 79 2.01 5.82 -15.54
C ASP A 79 1.23 4.51 -15.58
N GLU A 80 1.76 3.46 -14.93
CA GLU A 80 1.06 2.18 -14.83
C GLU A 80 -0.28 2.34 -14.12
N PHE A 81 -0.28 3.04 -13.01
CA PHE A 81 -1.49 3.22 -12.22
C PHE A 81 -2.55 4.03 -12.98
N ARG A 82 -2.11 5.07 -13.67
CA ARG A 82 -3.01 5.89 -14.48
C ARG A 82 -3.65 5.08 -15.60
N GLU A 83 -2.85 4.27 -16.31
CA GLU A 83 -3.35 3.42 -17.36
C GLU A 83 -4.34 2.39 -16.82
N MET A 84 -3.96 1.68 -15.77
CA MET A 84 -4.81 0.64 -15.18
C MET A 84 -6.10 1.20 -14.61
N SER A 85 -6.08 2.44 -14.13
CA SER A 85 -7.28 3.08 -13.58
C SER A 85 -8.38 3.25 -14.62
N SER A 86 -8.04 3.26 -15.89
CA SER A 86 -9.02 3.46 -16.95
C SER A 86 -9.73 2.16 -17.37
N TRP A 87 -9.19 0.98 -17.05
CA TRP A 87 -9.79 -0.27 -17.52
C TRP A 87 -9.82 -1.39 -16.47
N ASN A 88 -8.97 -1.33 -15.46
CA ASN A 88 -8.86 -2.42 -14.50
C ASN A 88 -9.95 -2.31 -13.43
N TYR A 89 -10.87 -3.27 -13.41
CA TYR A 89 -11.99 -3.27 -12.49
C TYR A 89 -11.54 -3.28 -11.02
N PHE A 90 -10.51 -4.07 -10.70
CA PHE A 90 -9.98 -4.14 -9.33
C PHE A 90 -9.49 -2.77 -8.86
N ILE A 91 -8.69 -2.11 -9.70
CA ILE A 91 -8.18 -0.77 -9.36
C ILE A 91 -9.32 0.20 -9.16
N GLN A 92 -10.32 0.18 -10.05
CA GLN A 92 -11.45 1.11 -9.98
C GLN A 92 -12.31 0.90 -8.75
N LYS A 93 -12.62 -0.34 -8.41
CA LYS A 93 -13.59 -0.64 -7.35
C LYS A 93 -12.95 -0.83 -5.98
N GLU A 94 -11.82 -1.51 -5.91
CA GLU A 94 -11.21 -1.81 -4.61
C GLU A 94 -10.24 -0.75 -4.15
N ILE A 95 -9.57 -0.08 -5.07
CA ILE A 95 -8.55 0.89 -4.70
C ILE A 95 -9.07 2.32 -4.80
N LEU A 96 -9.58 2.73 -5.95
CA LEU A 96 -10.03 4.11 -6.12
C LEU A 96 -11.32 4.42 -5.38
N ALA A 97 -12.29 3.49 -5.40
CA ALA A 97 -13.59 3.72 -4.78
C ALA A 97 -13.59 3.45 -3.27
N LYS A 98 -12.91 2.40 -2.82
CA LYS A 98 -12.94 1.97 -1.43
C LYS A 98 -11.65 2.21 -0.66
N GLY A 99 -10.55 2.40 -1.36
CA GLY A 99 -9.25 2.59 -0.73
C GLY A 99 -9.16 3.90 0.03
N LYS A 100 -8.24 3.95 0.99
CA LYS A 100 -8.00 5.14 1.78
C LYS A 100 -6.58 5.62 1.51
N THR A 101 -6.44 6.85 1.03
CA THR A 101 -5.13 7.44 0.80
C THR A 101 -4.49 7.81 2.14
N LEU A 102 -3.36 7.20 2.45
CA LEU A 102 -2.65 7.45 3.69
C LEU A 102 -1.54 8.49 3.52
N TYR A 103 -1.04 8.64 2.33
CA TYR A 103 0.01 9.60 2.03
C TYR A 103 -0.04 10.00 0.57
N GLU A 104 0.18 11.29 0.33
CA GLU A 104 0.28 11.84 -1.02
C GLU A 104 1.25 13.02 -0.98
N SER A 105 2.31 12.91 -1.77
CA SER A 105 3.33 13.96 -1.81
C SER A 105 2.88 15.16 -2.62
#